data_800e7ec4e4e01cb6f86efbde38dc013d
#
_entry.id   800e7ec4e4e01cb6f86efbde38dc013d
#
_cell.length_a   1.000
_cell.length_b   1.000
_cell.length_c   1.000
_cell.angle_alpha   90.00
_cell.angle_beta   90.00
_cell.angle_gamma   90.00
#
_symmetry.space_group_name_H-M   'P 1'
#
loop_
_entity.id
_entity.type
_entity.pdbx_description
1 polymer ?
#
loop_
_entity_poly.entity_id
_entity_poly.type
_entity_poly.pdbx_seq_one_letter_code
_entity_poly.pdbx_strand_id
1 'polypeptide(L)'
;MLVGCFEPKGKPLDLEQLPEDFAFGLLPEDWEHLEPILANALHRVPELEQIGMKMLLNGPESFTPDDRFLLGESPELRGFFLGCGMCSVGIATGGGAGRVLAEWVLSGEPSMDLWPVDVRRFALAQNTLRTLRERAPETLALHYAVGFPGRQHQTARNLRLSPLHSRLEAAGAEFGVRMGWERPRWFNPEKRPTAPN
;
A
#
# COMPACT_ATOMS: atom_id res chain seq x y z
N MET A 1 3.10 -18.11 -22.47
CA MET A 1 2.06 -17.51 -21.61
C MET A 1 2.75 -16.87 -20.40
N LEU A 2 2.27 -15.75 -19.93
CA LEU A 2 2.72 -15.11 -18.70
C LEU A 2 1.64 -15.35 -17.63
N VAL A 3 2.06 -15.82 -16.46
CA VAL A 3 1.18 -16.00 -15.29
C VAL A 3 1.74 -15.11 -14.18
N GLY A 4 0.90 -14.30 -13.60
CA GLY A 4 1.27 -13.43 -12.49
C GLY A 4 0.06 -13.12 -11.65
N CYS A 5 0.30 -12.80 -10.40
CA CYS A 5 -0.73 -12.34 -9.49
C CYS A 5 -0.11 -11.51 -8.37
N PHE A 6 -0.97 -11.06 -7.49
CA PHE A 6 -0.58 -10.43 -6.23
C PHE A 6 -0.92 -11.37 -5.08
N GLU A 7 0.05 -11.50 -4.21
CA GLU A 7 -0.01 -12.39 -3.08
C GLU A 7 -0.92 -11.86 -1.96
N PRO A 8 -1.55 -12.76 -1.18
CA PRO A 8 -2.38 -12.36 -0.04
C PRO A 8 -1.58 -11.76 1.13
N LYS A 9 -0.24 -11.86 1.07
CA LYS A 9 0.66 -11.27 2.06
C LYS A 9 2.00 -10.98 1.41
N GLY A 10 2.37 -9.70 1.32
CA GLY A 10 3.68 -9.29 0.80
C GLY A 10 4.82 -9.60 1.76
N LYS A 11 6.03 -9.77 1.24
CA LYS A 11 7.28 -9.84 2.01
C LYS A 11 7.93 -8.46 2.00
N PRO A 12 8.13 -7.81 3.17
CA PRO A 12 8.85 -6.55 3.20
C PRO A 12 10.31 -6.77 2.81
N LEU A 13 10.78 -5.96 1.86
CA LEU A 13 12.17 -5.97 1.45
C LEU A 13 13.00 -5.13 2.43
N ASP A 14 14.10 -5.69 2.91
CA ASP A 14 15.05 -4.95 3.72
C ASP A 14 16.03 -4.18 2.82
N LEU A 15 15.85 -2.87 2.77
CA LEU A 15 16.65 -2.02 1.90
C LEU A 15 18.13 -1.97 2.31
N GLU A 16 18.44 -2.25 3.58
CA GLU A 16 19.83 -2.32 4.06
C GLU A 16 20.59 -3.54 3.53
N GLN A 17 19.86 -4.55 3.05
CA GLN A 17 20.44 -5.77 2.47
C GLN A 17 20.59 -5.70 0.96
N LEU A 18 20.10 -4.64 0.32
CA LEU A 18 20.29 -4.46 -1.11
C LEU A 18 21.68 -3.91 -1.40
N PRO A 19 22.34 -4.37 -2.48
CA PRO A 19 23.57 -3.74 -2.98
C PRO A 19 23.33 -2.25 -3.29
N GLU A 20 24.32 -1.40 -3.04
CA GLU A 20 24.22 0.03 -3.33
C GLU A 20 23.97 0.34 -4.82
N ASP A 21 24.41 -0.54 -5.70
CA ASP A 21 24.23 -0.45 -7.15
C ASP A 21 22.98 -1.19 -7.67
N PHE A 22 22.08 -1.63 -6.78
CA PHE A 22 20.86 -2.31 -7.17
C PHE A 22 19.93 -1.38 -7.96
N ALA A 23 19.95 -1.54 -9.27
CA ALA A 23 19.11 -0.83 -10.21
C ALA A 23 18.59 -1.77 -11.29
N PHE A 24 17.32 -1.68 -11.64
CA PHE A 24 16.66 -2.54 -12.63
C PHE A 24 16.84 -4.05 -12.40
N GLY A 25 17.22 -4.43 -11.18
CA GLY A 25 17.49 -5.80 -10.78
C GLY A 25 16.24 -6.58 -10.43
N LEU A 26 16.35 -7.88 -10.49
CA LEU A 26 15.39 -8.83 -9.95
C LEU A 26 15.93 -9.40 -8.63
N LEU A 27 15.00 -9.75 -7.74
CA LEU A 27 15.31 -10.49 -6.54
C LEU A 27 15.47 -11.99 -6.88
N PRO A 28 16.11 -12.79 -6.02
CA PRO A 28 16.14 -14.23 -6.17
C PRO A 28 14.73 -14.81 -6.32
N GLU A 29 14.63 -15.90 -7.08
CA GLU A 29 13.37 -16.62 -7.24
C GLU A 29 12.84 -17.11 -5.89
N ASP A 30 11.56 -16.86 -5.63
CA ASP A 30 10.86 -17.28 -4.39
C ASP A 30 9.74 -18.25 -4.75
N TRP A 31 10.11 -19.51 -4.87
CA TRP A 31 9.20 -20.59 -5.24
C TRP A 31 8.16 -20.88 -4.16
N GLU A 32 8.55 -20.81 -2.89
CA GLU A 32 7.64 -21.01 -1.77
C GLU A 32 6.54 -19.95 -1.75
N HIS A 33 6.90 -18.71 -2.05
CA HIS A 33 5.96 -17.60 -2.14
C HIS A 33 5.02 -17.73 -3.35
N LEU A 34 5.50 -18.32 -4.45
CA LEU A 34 4.72 -18.55 -5.66
C LEU A 34 3.77 -19.75 -5.56
N GLU A 35 4.07 -20.75 -4.72
CA GLU A 35 3.35 -22.03 -4.67
C GLU A 35 1.81 -21.90 -4.59
N PRO A 36 1.22 -21.09 -3.68
CA PRO A 36 -0.24 -20.93 -3.60
C PRO A 36 -0.84 -20.30 -4.86
N ILE A 37 -0.07 -19.46 -5.52
CA ILE A 37 -0.44 -18.77 -6.76
C ILE A 37 -0.45 -19.76 -7.90
N LEU A 38 0.61 -20.58 -8.00
CA LEU A 38 0.76 -21.60 -9.01
C LEU A 38 -0.37 -22.64 -8.91
N ALA A 39 -0.72 -23.07 -7.70
CA ALA A 39 -1.83 -23.99 -7.47
C ALA A 39 -3.16 -23.44 -8.02
N ASN A 40 -3.44 -22.16 -7.79
CA ASN A 40 -4.62 -21.50 -8.34
C ASN A 40 -4.56 -21.37 -9.87
N ALA A 41 -3.38 -21.10 -10.43
CA ALA A 41 -3.19 -21.02 -11.88
C ALA A 41 -3.44 -22.39 -12.55
N LEU A 42 -2.89 -23.47 -12.00
CA LEU A 42 -3.09 -24.85 -12.45
C LEU A 42 -4.57 -25.27 -12.36
N HIS A 43 -5.26 -24.87 -11.30
CA HIS A 43 -6.69 -25.12 -11.18
C HIS A 43 -7.51 -24.43 -12.29
N ARG A 44 -7.10 -23.24 -12.71
CA ARG A 44 -7.80 -22.47 -13.76
C ARG A 44 -7.42 -22.87 -15.18
N VAL A 45 -6.18 -23.29 -15.37
CA VAL A 45 -5.60 -23.65 -16.66
C VAL A 45 -4.80 -24.96 -16.47
N PRO A 46 -5.47 -26.13 -16.45
CA PRO A 46 -4.80 -27.42 -16.17
C PRO A 46 -3.68 -27.76 -17.14
N GLU A 47 -3.74 -27.25 -18.38
CA GLU A 47 -2.72 -27.48 -19.39
C GLU A 47 -1.33 -26.98 -18.97
N LEU A 48 -1.26 -26.09 -17.99
CA LEU A 48 0.00 -25.60 -17.44
C LEU A 48 0.83 -26.72 -16.78
N GLU A 49 0.23 -27.80 -16.32
CA GLU A 49 0.93 -28.98 -15.77
C GLU A 49 1.86 -29.64 -16.80
N GLN A 50 1.54 -29.50 -18.08
CA GLN A 50 2.30 -30.10 -19.18
C GLN A 50 3.36 -29.15 -19.75
N ILE A 51 3.43 -27.91 -19.26
CA ILE A 51 4.31 -26.87 -19.76
C ILE A 51 5.34 -26.52 -18.69
N GLY A 52 6.63 -26.62 -19.04
CA GLY A 52 7.70 -26.19 -18.16
C GLY A 52 7.68 -24.67 -17.93
N MET A 53 8.12 -24.25 -16.76
CA MET A 53 8.33 -22.83 -16.44
C MET A 53 9.70 -22.39 -17.00
N LYS A 54 9.71 -21.34 -17.78
CA LYS A 54 10.95 -20.80 -18.38
C LYS A 54 11.71 -19.92 -17.38
N MET A 55 11.00 -19.14 -16.59
CA MET A 55 11.58 -18.15 -15.69
C MET A 55 10.55 -17.71 -14.65
N LEU A 56 10.98 -17.54 -13.41
CA LEU A 56 10.24 -16.85 -12.36
C LEU A 56 10.81 -15.44 -12.18
N LEU A 57 9.97 -14.44 -12.39
CA LEU A 57 10.32 -13.05 -12.17
C LEU A 57 9.89 -12.64 -10.75
N ASN A 58 10.85 -12.27 -9.93
CA ASN A 58 10.60 -11.71 -8.60
C ASN A 58 11.20 -10.30 -8.55
N GLY A 59 10.36 -9.28 -8.56
CA GLY A 59 10.75 -7.88 -8.59
C GLY A 59 10.27 -7.13 -7.35
N PRO A 60 11.09 -6.19 -6.83
CA PRO A 60 10.65 -5.33 -5.75
C PRO A 60 9.59 -4.36 -6.22
N GLU A 61 8.62 -4.07 -5.37
CA GLU A 61 7.57 -3.11 -5.64
C GLU A 61 7.38 -2.15 -4.45
N SER A 62 6.98 -0.90 -4.74
CA SER A 62 6.83 0.12 -3.71
C SER A 62 5.36 0.31 -3.33
N PHE A 63 5.05 0.03 -2.06
CA PHE A 63 3.74 0.29 -1.47
C PHE A 63 3.85 1.31 -0.34
N THR A 64 2.97 2.29 -0.36
CA THR A 64 2.78 3.25 0.72
C THR A 64 1.85 2.68 1.80
N PRO A 65 1.82 3.28 3.01
CA PRO A 65 0.94 2.79 4.07
C PRO A 65 -0.56 2.86 3.79
N ASP A 66 -1.00 3.63 2.80
CA ASP A 66 -2.41 3.88 2.49
C ASP A 66 -2.80 3.54 1.05
N ASP A 67 -1.93 2.83 0.32
CA ASP A 67 -2.18 2.38 -1.05
C ASP A 67 -2.37 3.52 -2.07
N ARG A 68 -1.74 4.66 -1.83
CA ARG A 68 -1.79 5.82 -2.71
C ARG A 68 -0.40 6.35 -2.96
N PHE A 69 -0.06 6.66 -4.18
CA PHE A 69 1.26 7.18 -4.51
C PHE A 69 1.58 8.50 -3.79
N LEU A 70 2.83 8.92 -3.84
CA LEU A 70 3.34 10.15 -3.25
C LEU A 70 3.59 11.16 -4.36
N LEU A 71 2.96 12.33 -4.24
CA LEU A 71 3.11 13.41 -5.20
C LEU A 71 3.28 14.75 -4.48
N GLY A 72 4.19 15.59 -4.96
CA GLY A 72 4.32 16.96 -4.53
C GLY A 72 5.68 17.35 -3.98
N GLU A 73 5.77 18.59 -3.51
CA GLU A 73 6.98 19.15 -2.94
C GLU A 73 7.26 18.60 -1.54
N SER A 74 8.53 18.23 -1.29
CA SER A 74 8.99 17.80 0.03
C SER A 74 8.75 18.90 1.06
N PRO A 75 8.21 18.59 2.25
CA PRO A 75 8.08 19.56 3.32
C PRO A 75 9.43 19.97 3.95
N GLU A 76 10.48 19.19 3.71
CA GLU A 76 11.80 19.36 4.30
C GLU A 76 12.79 20.08 3.37
N LEU A 77 12.56 20.00 2.06
CA LEU A 77 13.48 20.54 1.05
C LEU A 77 12.72 21.27 -0.04
N ARG A 78 12.79 22.59 0.00
CA ARG A 78 12.17 23.45 -1.02
C ARG A 78 12.71 23.17 -2.41
N GLY A 79 11.85 23.10 -3.40
CA GLY A 79 12.20 22.83 -4.79
C GLY A 79 12.47 21.35 -5.08
N PHE A 80 12.35 20.47 -4.09
CA PHE A 80 12.49 19.03 -4.27
C PHE A 80 11.10 18.39 -4.38
N PHE A 81 10.75 17.97 -5.60
CA PHE A 81 9.46 17.36 -5.90
C PHE A 81 9.56 15.84 -5.98
N LEU A 82 8.55 15.17 -5.47
CA LEU A 82 8.44 13.73 -5.39
C LEU A 82 7.29 13.22 -6.27
N GLY A 83 7.55 12.13 -7.00
CA GLY A 83 6.55 11.36 -7.72
C GLY A 83 6.92 9.88 -7.61
N CYS A 84 6.53 9.21 -6.52
CA CYS A 84 6.98 7.85 -6.19
C CYS A 84 5.94 7.03 -5.42
N GLY A 85 6.29 5.81 -5.04
CA GLY A 85 5.41 4.93 -4.27
C GLY A 85 4.14 4.57 -5.03
N MET A 86 4.26 4.19 -6.30
CA MET A 86 3.14 4.11 -7.23
C MET A 86 2.19 2.94 -7.01
N CYS A 87 2.45 2.06 -6.05
CA CYS A 87 1.55 0.97 -5.65
C CYS A 87 0.95 0.22 -6.85
N SER A 88 1.79 -0.32 -7.74
CA SER A 88 1.44 -1.06 -8.97
C SER A 88 0.74 -0.26 -10.09
N VAL A 89 0.37 1.00 -9.87
CA VAL A 89 -0.38 1.78 -10.87
C VAL A 89 0.47 2.81 -11.62
N GLY A 90 1.81 2.74 -11.51
CA GLY A 90 2.72 3.73 -12.08
C GLY A 90 2.60 3.92 -13.58
N ILE A 91 2.45 2.85 -14.35
CA ILE A 91 2.29 2.93 -15.81
C ILE A 91 0.99 3.67 -16.16
N ALA A 92 -0.10 3.36 -15.47
CA ALA A 92 -1.40 3.96 -15.73
C ALA A 92 -1.47 5.43 -15.30
N THR A 93 -0.77 5.81 -14.21
CA THR A 93 -0.87 7.13 -13.60
C THR A 93 0.28 8.07 -13.94
N GLY A 94 1.40 7.54 -14.45
CA GLY A 94 2.64 8.30 -14.66
C GLY A 94 2.48 9.54 -15.51
N GLY A 95 1.71 9.45 -16.60
CA GLY A 95 1.43 10.61 -17.46
C GLY A 95 0.68 11.73 -16.75
N GLY A 96 -0.39 11.37 -16.01
CA GLY A 96 -1.17 12.34 -15.24
C GLY A 96 -0.38 12.94 -14.06
N ALA A 97 0.34 12.11 -13.32
CA ALA A 97 1.19 12.53 -12.21
C ALA A 97 2.30 13.50 -12.70
N GLY A 98 2.97 13.14 -13.81
CA GLY A 98 3.99 13.98 -14.41
C GLY A 98 3.48 15.34 -14.87
N ARG A 99 2.30 15.37 -15.50
CA ARG A 99 1.64 16.62 -15.89
C ARG A 99 1.37 17.52 -14.68
N VAL A 100 0.73 17.00 -13.68
CA VAL A 100 0.37 17.78 -12.48
C VAL A 100 1.60 18.28 -11.73
N LEU A 101 2.67 17.47 -11.63
CA LEU A 101 3.94 17.92 -11.06
C LEU A 101 4.56 19.04 -11.87
N ALA A 102 4.58 18.94 -13.21
CA ALA A 102 5.11 20.00 -14.07
C ALA A 102 4.33 21.31 -13.91
N GLU A 103 3.00 21.23 -13.88
CA GLU A 103 2.14 22.39 -13.61
C GLU A 103 2.44 23.00 -12.22
N TRP A 104 2.59 22.17 -11.18
CA TRP A 104 2.94 22.64 -9.83
C TRP A 104 4.32 23.32 -9.78
N VAL A 105 5.34 22.71 -10.39
CA VAL A 105 6.69 23.31 -10.45
C VAL A 105 6.68 24.67 -11.12
N LEU A 106 5.89 24.84 -12.18
CA LEU A 106 5.84 26.07 -12.96
C LEU A 106 5.01 27.17 -12.28
N SER A 107 3.91 26.82 -11.63
CA SER A 107 2.97 27.80 -11.02
C SER A 107 3.19 28.00 -9.52
N GLY A 108 3.97 27.14 -8.86
CA GLY A 108 4.20 27.19 -7.42
C GLY A 108 3.11 26.52 -6.58
N GLU A 109 2.02 26.07 -7.23
CA GLU A 109 0.90 25.39 -6.57
C GLU A 109 0.29 24.34 -7.51
N PRO A 110 -0.35 23.28 -6.96
CA PRO A 110 -0.99 22.28 -7.78
C PRO A 110 -2.25 22.82 -8.46
N SER A 111 -2.50 22.38 -9.70
CA SER A 111 -3.68 22.77 -10.49
C SER A 111 -5.00 22.13 -10.04
N MET A 112 -4.94 21.21 -9.07
CA MET A 112 -6.11 20.49 -8.53
C MET A 112 -5.87 20.06 -7.09
N ASP A 113 -6.91 19.60 -6.41
CA ASP A 113 -6.79 19.01 -5.07
C ASP A 113 -6.05 17.67 -5.11
N LEU A 114 -4.81 17.69 -4.61
CA LEU A 114 -3.93 16.53 -4.52
C LEU A 114 -3.84 15.94 -3.10
N TRP A 115 -4.65 16.41 -2.14
CA TRP A 115 -4.57 15.96 -0.77
C TRP A 115 -4.49 14.42 -0.59
N PRO A 116 -5.22 13.59 -1.34
CA PRO A 116 -5.16 12.15 -1.19
C PRO A 116 -3.81 11.52 -1.54
N VAL A 117 -2.99 12.21 -2.31
CA VAL A 117 -1.67 11.76 -2.79
C VAL A 117 -0.53 12.68 -2.36
N ASP A 118 -0.83 13.79 -1.70
CA ASP A 118 0.17 14.74 -1.23
C ASP A 118 1.17 14.07 -0.30
N VAL A 119 2.46 14.26 -0.55
CA VAL A 119 3.54 13.70 0.26
C VAL A 119 3.45 14.10 1.74
N ARG A 120 2.86 15.27 2.04
CA ARG A 120 2.68 15.82 3.40
C ARG A 120 1.55 15.16 4.20
N ARG A 121 0.77 14.24 3.60
CA ARG A 121 -0.39 13.61 4.27
C ARG A 121 -0.02 12.68 5.43
N PHE A 122 1.23 12.21 5.48
CA PHE A 122 1.69 11.30 6.53
C PHE A 122 2.25 12.06 7.74
N ALA A 123 1.88 11.59 8.93
CA ALA A 123 2.52 12.01 10.16
C ALA A 123 3.80 11.19 10.42
N LEU A 124 4.73 11.72 11.21
CA LEU A 124 6.01 11.08 11.53
C LEU A 124 5.84 9.63 12.02
N ALA A 125 4.85 9.37 12.88
CA ALA A 125 4.59 8.02 13.40
C ALA A 125 4.24 7.00 12.31
N GLN A 126 3.76 7.45 11.15
CA GLN A 126 3.41 6.60 10.02
C GLN A 126 4.62 6.26 9.13
N ASN A 127 5.72 7.02 9.26
CA ASN A 127 6.94 6.89 8.45
C ASN A 127 8.08 6.15 9.16
N THR A 128 7.81 5.53 10.31
CA THR A 128 8.83 4.70 10.97
C THR A 128 9.02 3.38 10.23
N LEU A 129 10.25 2.87 10.17
CA LEU A 129 10.55 1.56 9.55
C LEU A 129 9.66 0.45 10.12
N ARG A 130 9.39 0.48 11.42
CA ARG A 130 8.49 -0.48 12.06
C ARG A 130 7.09 -0.41 11.45
N THR A 131 6.50 0.79 11.37
CA THR A 131 5.17 0.98 10.80
C THR A 131 5.11 0.54 9.34
N LEU A 132 6.13 0.88 8.56
CA LEU A 132 6.22 0.53 7.14
C LEU A 132 6.32 -0.99 6.95
N ARG A 133 7.18 -1.67 7.73
CA ARG A 133 7.32 -3.14 7.67
C ARG A 133 6.05 -3.89 8.06
N GLU A 134 5.27 -3.35 8.98
CA GLU A 134 3.99 -3.95 9.38
C GLU A 134 2.88 -3.68 8.35
N ARG A 135 2.81 -2.47 7.81
CA ARG A 135 1.70 -1.98 7.00
C ARG A 135 1.83 -2.32 5.51
N ALA A 136 3.02 -2.19 4.91
CA ALA A 136 3.18 -2.37 3.48
C ALA A 136 2.77 -3.76 2.96
N PRO A 137 3.08 -4.88 3.66
CA PRO A 137 2.61 -6.21 3.27
C PRO A 137 1.09 -6.36 3.26
N GLU A 138 0.41 -5.76 4.22
CA GLU A 138 -1.05 -5.75 4.27
C GLU A 138 -1.64 -4.87 3.16
N THR A 139 -1.04 -3.73 2.91
CA THR A 139 -1.50 -2.82 1.85
C THR A 139 -1.43 -3.49 0.48
N LEU A 140 -0.32 -4.16 0.17
CA LEU A 140 -0.19 -4.96 -1.06
C LEU A 140 -1.28 -6.04 -1.13
N ALA A 141 -1.48 -6.80 -0.06
CA ALA A 141 -2.50 -7.84 -0.01
C ALA A 141 -3.92 -7.30 -0.22
N LEU A 142 -4.21 -6.10 0.28
CA LEU A 142 -5.52 -5.47 0.15
C LEU A 142 -5.75 -4.78 -1.19
N HIS A 143 -4.69 -4.40 -1.91
CA HIS A 143 -4.77 -3.66 -3.17
C HIS A 143 -5.61 -4.39 -4.22
N TYR A 144 -5.40 -5.69 -4.39
CA TYR A 144 -6.11 -6.51 -5.38
C TYR A 144 -7.18 -7.42 -4.77
N ALA A 145 -7.34 -7.41 -3.46
CA ALA A 145 -8.36 -8.23 -2.83
C ALA A 145 -9.75 -7.60 -2.97
N VAL A 146 -10.79 -8.45 -3.01
CA VAL A 146 -12.18 -7.98 -3.08
C VAL A 146 -12.48 -7.04 -1.91
N GLY A 147 -12.85 -5.80 -2.22
CA GLY A 147 -13.14 -4.75 -1.24
C GLY A 147 -14.53 -4.88 -0.64
N PHE A 148 -14.74 -5.78 0.32
CA PHE A 148 -16.00 -5.85 1.03
C PHE A 148 -16.28 -4.57 1.83
N PRO A 149 -17.54 -4.13 1.93
CA PRO A 149 -17.90 -3.00 2.77
C PRO A 149 -17.43 -3.22 4.20
N GLY A 150 -16.77 -2.22 4.75
CA GLY A 150 -16.29 -2.31 6.12
C GLY A 150 -14.85 -2.74 6.28
N ARG A 151 -14.21 -3.34 5.29
CA ARG A 151 -12.81 -3.75 5.38
C ARG A 151 -11.89 -2.57 5.71
N GLN A 152 -10.98 -2.79 6.65
CA GLN A 152 -9.99 -1.82 7.12
C GLN A 152 -8.64 -2.51 7.31
N HIS A 153 -7.57 -1.72 7.26
CA HIS A 153 -6.27 -2.19 7.68
C HIS A 153 -6.29 -2.60 9.16
N GLN A 154 -5.64 -3.70 9.48
CA GLN A 154 -5.53 -4.26 10.84
C GLN A 154 -4.18 -3.99 11.48
N THR A 155 -3.11 -3.87 10.67
CA THR A 155 -1.76 -3.57 11.16
C THR A 155 -1.56 -2.08 11.42
N ALA A 156 -0.54 -1.74 12.17
CA ALA A 156 -0.11 -0.36 12.45
C ALA A 156 -1.29 0.57 12.82
N ARG A 157 -2.16 0.08 13.72
CA ARG A 157 -3.33 0.81 14.24
C ARG A 157 -2.92 1.75 15.38
N ASN A 158 -3.82 2.62 15.74
CA ASN A 158 -3.69 3.54 16.89
C ASN A 158 -2.52 4.52 16.83
N LEU A 159 -2.05 4.86 15.62
CA LEU A 159 -0.93 5.81 15.44
C LEU A 159 -1.36 7.27 15.63
N ARG A 160 -2.61 7.61 15.36
CA ARG A 160 -3.16 8.95 15.55
C ARG A 160 -4.55 8.85 16.16
N LEU A 161 -4.66 9.28 17.41
CA LEU A 161 -5.89 9.23 18.19
C LEU A 161 -6.39 10.66 18.46
N SER A 162 -7.70 10.86 18.36
CA SER A 162 -8.30 12.11 18.80
C SER A 162 -8.36 12.20 20.33
N PRO A 163 -8.44 13.38 20.95
CA PRO A 163 -8.62 13.51 22.40
C PRO A 163 -9.91 12.83 22.90
N LEU A 164 -10.87 12.54 22.01
CA LEU A 164 -12.12 11.88 22.34
C LEU A 164 -12.07 10.36 22.18
N HIS A 165 -10.94 9.79 21.69
CA HIS A 165 -10.85 8.38 21.33
C HIS A 165 -11.35 7.45 22.44
N SER A 166 -10.82 7.57 23.65
CA SER A 166 -11.20 6.70 24.77
C SER A 166 -12.67 6.82 25.18
N ARG A 167 -13.26 8.02 25.06
CA ARG A 167 -14.68 8.22 25.31
C ARG A 167 -15.56 7.56 24.25
N LEU A 168 -15.15 7.65 22.99
CA LEU A 168 -15.84 7.02 21.88
C LEU A 168 -15.74 5.49 21.97
N GLU A 169 -14.55 4.96 22.32
CA GLU A 169 -14.33 3.55 22.56
C GLU A 169 -15.22 3.02 23.70
N ALA A 170 -15.28 3.75 24.82
CA ALA A 170 -16.18 3.41 25.94
C ALA A 170 -17.67 3.42 25.55
N ALA A 171 -18.05 4.27 24.60
CA ALA A 171 -19.39 4.31 24.03
C ALA A 171 -19.68 3.21 23.00
N GLY A 172 -18.71 2.30 22.76
CA GLY A 172 -18.85 1.20 21.81
C GLY A 172 -18.53 1.56 20.35
N ALA A 173 -17.71 2.59 20.12
CA ALA A 173 -17.29 2.95 18.77
C ALA A 173 -16.42 1.85 18.16
N GLU A 174 -16.74 1.50 16.92
CA GLU A 174 -15.90 0.69 16.03
C GLU A 174 -15.11 1.62 15.11
N PHE A 175 -13.78 1.50 15.17
CA PHE A 175 -12.88 2.42 14.51
C PHE A 175 -12.39 1.92 13.15
N GLY A 176 -12.14 2.88 12.27
CA GLY A 176 -11.39 2.68 11.03
C GLY A 176 -10.39 3.80 10.83
N VAL A 177 -9.37 3.53 10.03
CA VAL A 177 -8.32 4.51 9.71
C VAL A 177 -8.77 5.41 8.56
N ARG A 178 -8.71 6.73 8.79
CA ARG A 178 -8.92 7.73 7.74
C ARG A 178 -7.84 8.79 7.82
N MET A 179 -7.03 8.92 6.77
CA MET A 179 -5.87 9.83 6.72
C MET A 179 -4.96 9.68 7.96
N GLY A 180 -4.70 8.43 8.34
CA GLY A 180 -3.89 8.08 9.52
C GLY A 180 -4.58 8.25 10.88
N TRP A 181 -5.77 8.83 10.95
CA TRP A 181 -6.54 8.96 12.19
C TRP A 181 -7.46 7.79 12.43
N GLU A 182 -7.54 7.32 13.68
CA GLU A 182 -8.61 6.43 14.11
C GLU A 182 -9.91 7.23 14.22
N ARG A 183 -10.87 6.89 13.38
CA ARG A 183 -12.18 7.57 13.31
C ARG A 183 -13.28 6.56 13.59
N PRO A 184 -14.28 6.91 14.45
CA PRO A 184 -15.44 6.05 14.64
C PRO A 184 -16.21 5.92 13.32
N ARG A 185 -16.57 4.71 12.97
CA ARG A 185 -17.36 4.37 11.78
C ARG A 185 -18.82 4.16 12.14
N TRP A 186 -19.05 3.41 13.20
CA TRP A 186 -20.36 3.19 13.82
C TRP A 186 -20.19 2.91 15.29
N PHE A 187 -21.30 2.80 16.01
CA PHE A 187 -21.32 2.45 17.42
C PHE A 187 -21.97 1.09 17.62
N ASN A 188 -21.34 0.25 18.43
CA ASN A 188 -21.78 -1.09 18.81
C ASN A 188 -21.79 -1.20 20.34
N PRO A 189 -22.69 -0.49 21.03
CA PRO A 189 -22.70 -0.41 22.50
C PRO A 189 -22.91 -1.79 23.16
N GLU A 190 -23.57 -2.69 22.47
CA GLU A 190 -23.83 -4.04 22.95
C GLU A 190 -22.70 -5.03 22.61
N LYS A 191 -21.65 -4.58 21.94
CA LYS A 191 -20.50 -5.40 21.49
C LYS A 191 -20.93 -6.69 20.77
N ARG A 192 -21.98 -6.62 19.98
CA ARG A 192 -22.40 -7.75 19.15
C ARG A 192 -21.30 -8.12 18.16
N PRO A 193 -21.07 -9.40 17.88
CA PRO A 193 -20.11 -9.82 16.88
C PRO A 193 -20.42 -9.12 15.56
N THR A 194 -19.44 -8.41 15.00
CA THR A 194 -19.51 -7.91 13.63
C THR A 194 -19.11 -9.04 12.69
N ALA A 195 -19.66 -9.05 11.47
CA ALA A 195 -19.25 -10.02 10.47
C ALA A 195 -17.72 -9.97 10.29
N PRO A 196 -17.06 -11.11 10.11
CA PRO A 196 -15.62 -11.13 9.85
C PRO A 196 -15.30 -10.31 8.60
N ASN A 197 -14.26 -9.50 8.73
CA ASN A 197 -13.74 -8.68 7.62
C ASN A 197 -13.07 -9.55 6.56
#